data_deb8dda4024fc84625289975ecd335af
#
_entry.id   deb8dda4024fc84625289975ecd335af
#
_cell.length_a   1.000
_cell.length_b   1.000
_cell.length_c   1.000
_cell.angle_alpha   90.00
_cell.angle_beta   90.00
_cell.angle_gamma   90.00
#
_symmetry.space_group_name_H-M   'P 1'
#
loop_
_entity.id
_entity.type
_entity.pdbx_description
1 polymer ?
#
loop_
_entity_poly.entity_id
_entity_poly.type
_entity_poly.pdbx_seq_one_letter_code
_entity_poly.pdbx_strand_id
1 'polypeptide(L)'
;MSSFHSTQETPSEYEFSTEEFEDNSRVQRPQSVPGEVLFVAVICCSQLLTQASLALSIVPQHIIGGSFGINDQSGKLSWFSSGYSLTVGTFILIAGRLGDVFGHKPFLVGGYIWFALWSLIAGVAVWSSSSFFIFCRTMQGIGPAFLLPNAVAIISRCYEPGMRQNMIFCLFGATAPSGFLLGAVFSSMLSQWVWWPWSYWILCFTCLLLAVLGFFIVPATPAPRNPASENSSLWQRVDVIGSITGVAALVLFNFAWNQGPVVGWTTPYTYSIMIHGILVFVIFVLLEKTAKHPLIPFGVLPVESLFTLACISAGWSSFGIFVFYTLNLLEVLRDLSPLLTSAQLTPVAISGLFAAGMTGFLLGKFRASTVMLISMTCFLVGGIIFATIPVDQIYWAQTFVGIVVLPWGMDMSFPAGTIILSRAMPKEHQGLAASLVNTFVNYSISIGLGLAGTVEGEVGDKGKNVLQGYRGAFYVGVGLSGLGVILALVFCFVERFSIKIIRVQEKSESQEGLV
;
A
#
# COMPACT_ATOMS: atom_id res chain seq x y z
N MET A 1 34.58 34.27 54.90
CA MET A 1 33.16 34.71 54.74
C MET A 1 33.00 35.26 53.34
N SER A 2 32.46 34.51 52.42
CA SER A 2 31.89 34.96 51.15
C SER A 2 30.96 33.83 50.68
N SER A 3 29.68 34.10 50.75
CA SER A 3 28.59 33.23 50.42
C SER A 3 28.46 33.07 48.91
N PHE A 4 28.53 31.84 48.40
CA PHE A 4 28.09 31.48 47.05
C PHE A 4 26.58 31.34 47.06
N HIS A 5 25.89 32.21 46.36
CA HIS A 5 24.50 32.03 45.97
C HIS A 5 24.45 31.17 44.68
N SER A 6 23.99 29.95 44.81
CA SER A 6 23.58 29.12 43.68
C SER A 6 22.16 29.52 43.25
N THR A 7 22.04 30.17 42.12
CA THR A 7 20.76 30.36 41.43
C THR A 7 20.35 29.00 40.84
N GLN A 8 19.34 28.39 41.43
CA GLN A 8 18.58 27.30 40.80
C GLN A 8 17.72 27.94 39.67
N GLU A 9 18.10 27.67 38.43
CA GLU A 9 17.21 27.89 37.28
C GLU A 9 16.09 26.84 37.31
N THR A 10 14.86 27.32 37.34
CA THR A 10 13.63 26.52 37.35
C THR A 10 13.37 25.92 35.96
N PRO A 11 12.94 24.64 35.85
CA PRO A 11 12.70 23.97 34.57
C PRO A 11 11.37 24.37 33.87
N SER A 12 10.71 25.46 34.24
CA SER A 12 9.32 25.72 33.82
C SER A 12 9.12 26.45 32.49
N GLU A 13 10.13 27.08 31.92
CA GLU A 13 9.96 27.84 30.65
C GLU A 13 10.10 27.00 29.40
N TYR A 14 10.84 25.87 29.43
CA TYR A 14 11.00 24.97 28.27
C TYR A 14 9.84 23.99 28.11
N GLU A 15 9.18 23.56 29.17
CA GLU A 15 7.99 22.71 29.09
C GLU A 15 6.75 23.47 28.64
N PHE A 16 6.60 24.73 29.07
CA PHE A 16 5.44 25.56 28.65
C PHE A 16 5.45 25.91 27.17
N SER A 17 6.60 26.06 26.54
CA SER A 17 6.71 26.36 25.10
C SER A 17 6.41 25.15 24.21
N THR A 18 6.63 23.91 24.67
CA THR A 18 6.34 22.70 23.92
C THR A 18 4.86 22.32 23.96
N GLU A 19 4.17 22.51 25.09
CA GLU A 19 2.72 22.27 25.18
C GLU A 19 1.90 23.33 24.41
N GLU A 20 2.29 24.59 24.44
CA GLU A 20 1.64 25.67 23.66
C GLU A 20 1.88 25.51 22.15
N PHE A 21 3.02 24.91 21.73
CA PHE A 21 3.31 24.58 20.34
C PHE A 21 2.52 23.37 19.83
N GLU A 22 2.29 22.36 20.68
CA GLU A 22 1.46 21.21 20.33
C GLU A 22 -0.03 21.58 20.23
N ASP A 23 -0.54 22.46 21.08
CA ASP A 23 -1.96 22.84 21.09
C ASP A 23 -2.35 23.71 19.88
N ASN A 24 -1.46 24.56 19.38
CA ASN A 24 -1.70 25.39 18.18
C ASN A 24 -1.63 24.62 16.85
N SER A 25 -1.15 23.39 16.85
CA SER A 25 -1.09 22.54 15.63
C SER A 25 -2.32 21.67 15.45
N ARG A 26 -3.21 21.58 16.44
CA ARG A 26 -4.39 20.73 16.44
C ARG A 26 -5.54 21.37 15.67
N VAL A 27 -6.07 20.62 14.72
CA VAL A 27 -7.21 21.06 13.91
C VAL A 27 -8.50 20.62 14.59
N GLN A 28 -9.43 21.56 14.83
CA GLN A 28 -10.71 21.23 15.44
C GLN A 28 -11.53 20.33 14.49
N ARG A 29 -11.90 19.14 14.98
CA ARG A 29 -12.84 18.25 14.29
C ARG A 29 -14.23 18.88 14.22
N PRO A 30 -15.12 18.41 13.30
CA PRO A 30 -16.52 18.82 13.31
C PRO A 30 -17.18 18.52 14.66
N GLN A 31 -17.79 19.53 15.28
CA GLN A 31 -18.36 19.40 16.62
C GLN A 31 -19.73 18.71 16.65
N SER A 32 -20.46 18.71 15.52
CA SER A 32 -21.74 18.04 15.40
C SER A 32 -21.56 16.56 15.08
N VAL A 33 -22.32 15.67 15.72
CA VAL A 33 -22.27 14.21 15.46
C VAL A 33 -22.50 13.88 13.98
N PRO A 34 -23.49 14.45 13.26
CA PRO A 34 -23.66 14.19 11.84
C PRO A 34 -22.46 14.66 11.00
N GLY A 35 -21.87 15.81 11.34
CA GLY A 35 -20.69 16.34 10.67
C GLY A 35 -19.47 15.45 10.87
N GLU A 36 -19.29 14.91 12.07
CA GLU A 36 -18.19 13.99 12.35
C GLU A 36 -18.37 12.65 11.64
N VAL A 37 -19.57 12.08 11.64
CA VAL A 37 -19.86 10.84 10.90
C VAL A 37 -19.58 11.02 9.41
N LEU A 38 -20.00 12.15 8.84
CA LEU A 38 -19.79 12.45 7.42
C LEU A 38 -18.29 12.71 7.12
N PHE A 39 -17.57 13.37 8.03
CA PHE A 39 -16.13 13.55 7.95
C PHE A 39 -15.39 12.21 7.93
N VAL A 40 -15.68 11.33 8.89
CA VAL A 40 -15.07 9.99 8.96
C VAL A 40 -15.43 9.17 7.72
N ALA A 41 -16.68 9.26 7.24
CA ALA A 41 -17.10 8.57 6.02
C ALA A 41 -16.30 9.04 4.80
N VAL A 42 -16.11 10.35 4.59
CA VAL A 42 -15.30 10.89 3.49
C VAL A 42 -13.86 10.36 3.56
N ILE A 43 -13.27 10.33 4.73
CA ILE A 43 -11.90 9.82 4.93
C ILE A 43 -11.84 8.31 4.66
N CYS A 44 -12.76 7.52 5.21
CA CYS A 44 -12.80 6.07 5.03
C CYS A 44 -13.09 5.67 3.57
N CYS A 45 -13.91 6.45 2.86
CA CYS A 45 -14.16 6.25 1.43
C CYS A 45 -12.90 6.38 0.57
N SER A 46 -11.86 7.09 1.00
CA SER A 46 -10.60 7.16 0.26
C SER A 46 -9.94 5.78 0.15
N GLN A 47 -9.89 5.03 1.24
CA GLN A 47 -9.36 3.67 1.26
C GLN A 47 -10.30 2.69 0.54
N LEU A 48 -11.61 2.80 0.80
CA LEU A 48 -12.62 1.94 0.18
C LEU A 48 -12.57 2.04 -1.35
N LEU A 49 -12.59 3.25 -1.92
CA LEU A 49 -12.58 3.46 -3.36
C LEU A 49 -11.24 3.09 -4.00
N THR A 50 -10.12 3.23 -3.28
CA THR A 50 -8.81 2.76 -3.74
C THR A 50 -8.84 1.27 -4.02
N GLN A 51 -9.35 0.48 -3.08
CA GLN A 51 -9.42 -0.98 -3.23
C GLN A 51 -10.55 -1.41 -4.17
N ALA A 52 -11.68 -0.70 -4.17
CA ALA A 52 -12.74 -0.93 -5.15
C ALA A 52 -12.23 -0.75 -6.58
N SER A 53 -11.47 0.32 -6.84
CA SER A 53 -10.90 0.57 -8.17
C SER A 53 -9.91 -0.51 -8.63
N LEU A 54 -9.15 -1.12 -7.72
CA LEU A 54 -8.33 -2.28 -8.06
C LEU A 54 -9.20 -3.44 -8.54
N ALA A 55 -10.26 -3.76 -7.80
CA ALA A 55 -11.20 -4.83 -8.12
C ALA A 55 -11.97 -4.58 -9.42
N LEU A 56 -12.32 -3.31 -9.74
CA LEU A 56 -13.04 -2.93 -10.97
C LEU A 56 -12.35 -3.42 -12.25
N SER A 57 -11.06 -3.60 -12.25
CA SER A 57 -10.31 -4.01 -13.43
C SER A 57 -9.80 -5.45 -13.37
N ILE A 58 -9.56 -5.97 -12.17
CA ILE A 58 -8.94 -7.30 -12.03
C ILE A 58 -9.98 -8.42 -12.12
N VAL A 59 -11.20 -8.19 -11.63
CA VAL A 59 -12.25 -9.22 -11.66
C VAL A 59 -12.87 -9.33 -13.06
N PRO A 60 -13.44 -8.30 -13.70
CA PRO A 60 -14.00 -8.43 -15.05
C PRO A 60 -12.93 -8.27 -16.15
N GLN A 61 -11.65 -8.58 -15.89
CA GLN A 61 -10.55 -8.31 -16.81
C GLN A 61 -10.71 -8.97 -18.19
N HIS A 62 -11.30 -10.16 -18.25
CA HIS A 62 -11.52 -10.88 -19.50
C HIS A 62 -12.64 -10.22 -20.32
N ILE A 63 -13.71 -9.73 -19.69
CA ILE A 63 -14.78 -8.97 -20.38
C ILE A 63 -14.22 -7.64 -20.91
N ILE A 64 -13.45 -6.92 -20.09
CA ILE A 64 -12.79 -5.67 -20.51
C ILE A 64 -11.79 -5.97 -21.63
N GLY A 65 -10.96 -6.98 -21.49
CA GLY A 65 -10.00 -7.41 -22.50
C GLY A 65 -10.64 -7.86 -23.80
N GLY A 66 -11.80 -8.52 -23.73
CA GLY A 66 -12.61 -8.90 -24.88
C GLY A 66 -13.06 -7.71 -25.71
N SER A 67 -13.40 -6.56 -25.06
CA SER A 67 -13.74 -5.32 -25.77
C SER A 67 -12.58 -4.74 -26.60
N PHE A 68 -11.35 -5.13 -26.28
CA PHE A 68 -10.12 -4.71 -26.98
C PHE A 68 -9.47 -5.84 -27.79
N GLY A 69 -10.05 -7.04 -27.83
CA GLY A 69 -9.48 -8.20 -28.53
C GLY A 69 -8.21 -8.78 -27.91
N ILE A 70 -8.05 -8.66 -26.59
CA ILE A 70 -6.87 -9.12 -25.83
C ILE A 70 -7.21 -10.06 -24.67
N ASN A 71 -8.41 -10.64 -24.65
CA ASN A 71 -8.92 -11.49 -23.57
C ASN A 71 -8.01 -12.70 -23.25
N ASP A 72 -7.24 -13.19 -24.23
CA ASP A 72 -6.35 -14.34 -24.09
C ASP A 72 -4.88 -13.96 -23.81
N GLN A 73 -4.61 -12.66 -23.60
CA GLN A 73 -3.25 -12.12 -23.41
C GLN A 73 -3.02 -11.73 -21.94
N SER A 74 -2.81 -12.72 -21.06
CA SER A 74 -2.64 -12.53 -19.60
C SER A 74 -1.61 -11.45 -19.26
N GLY A 75 -0.48 -11.38 -19.99
CA GLY A 75 0.52 -10.35 -19.80
C GLY A 75 0.02 -8.92 -20.05
N LYS A 76 -0.92 -8.72 -20.99
CA LYS A 76 -1.55 -7.41 -21.19
C LYS A 76 -2.67 -7.15 -20.18
N LEU A 77 -3.42 -8.16 -19.79
CA LEU A 77 -4.47 -8.05 -18.80
C LEU A 77 -3.91 -7.68 -17.43
N SER A 78 -2.74 -8.21 -17.05
CA SER A 78 -2.08 -7.87 -15.79
C SER A 78 -1.74 -6.38 -15.66
N TRP A 79 -1.54 -5.67 -16.79
CA TRP A 79 -1.31 -4.23 -16.78
C TRP A 79 -2.50 -3.40 -16.28
N PHE A 80 -3.73 -3.94 -16.33
CA PHE A 80 -4.90 -3.24 -15.80
C PHE A 80 -4.80 -2.99 -14.29
N SER A 81 -4.16 -3.91 -13.57
CA SER A 81 -3.91 -3.78 -12.13
C SER A 81 -2.48 -3.32 -11.82
N SER A 82 -1.47 -3.81 -12.55
CA SER A 82 -0.07 -3.45 -12.31
C SER A 82 0.20 -1.96 -12.57
N GLY A 83 -0.35 -1.38 -13.64
CA GLY A 83 -0.21 0.03 -13.95
C GLY A 83 -0.81 0.94 -12.87
N TYR A 84 -1.98 0.57 -12.35
CA TYR A 84 -2.63 1.26 -11.24
C TYR A 84 -1.78 1.17 -9.95
N SER A 85 -1.38 -0.04 -9.56
CA SER A 85 -0.58 -0.27 -8.34
C SER A 85 0.80 0.40 -8.43
N LEU A 86 1.41 0.42 -9.62
CA LEU A 86 2.67 1.14 -9.87
C LEU A 86 2.58 2.61 -9.45
N THR A 87 1.57 3.31 -9.94
CA THR A 87 1.46 4.76 -9.67
C THR A 87 0.98 5.05 -8.26
N VAL A 88 0.10 4.22 -7.69
CA VAL A 88 -0.23 4.31 -6.26
C VAL A 88 1.04 4.21 -5.44
N GLY A 89 1.85 3.17 -5.63
CA GLY A 89 3.08 2.96 -4.85
C GLY A 89 4.14 4.04 -5.09
N THR A 90 4.28 4.51 -6.32
CA THR A 90 5.34 5.48 -6.68
C THR A 90 5.05 6.89 -6.14
N PHE A 91 3.80 7.36 -6.25
CA PHE A 91 3.47 8.75 -5.91
C PHE A 91 3.08 8.97 -4.45
N ILE A 92 2.84 7.92 -3.67
CA ILE A 92 2.32 8.02 -2.30
C ILE A 92 3.28 8.77 -1.35
N LEU A 93 4.60 8.58 -1.50
CA LEU A 93 5.61 9.28 -0.70
C LEU A 93 5.61 10.79 -0.99
N ILE A 94 5.58 11.14 -2.26
CA ILE A 94 5.55 12.55 -2.69
C ILE A 94 4.25 13.21 -2.24
N ALA A 95 3.12 12.51 -2.38
CA ALA A 95 1.82 13.02 -1.97
C ALA A 95 1.74 13.29 -0.46
N GLY A 96 2.34 12.44 0.36
CA GLY A 96 2.51 12.68 1.79
C GLY A 96 3.34 13.92 2.06
N ARG A 97 4.50 14.03 1.42
CA ARG A 97 5.40 15.20 1.57
C ARG A 97 4.75 16.52 1.15
N LEU A 98 4.01 16.50 0.03
CA LEU A 98 3.25 17.68 -0.41
C LEU A 98 2.17 18.07 0.60
N GLY A 99 1.47 17.10 1.19
CA GLY A 99 0.51 17.33 2.27
C GLY A 99 1.14 17.97 3.51
N ASP A 100 2.34 17.52 3.90
CA ASP A 100 3.09 18.09 5.01
C ASP A 100 3.51 19.53 4.76
N VAL A 101 3.89 19.88 3.52
CA VAL A 101 4.39 21.21 3.16
C VAL A 101 3.25 22.22 2.92
N PHE A 102 2.16 21.79 2.27
CA PHE A 102 1.09 22.69 1.81
C PHE A 102 -0.26 22.49 2.54
N GLY A 103 -0.33 21.48 3.43
CA GLY A 103 -1.56 21.05 4.09
C GLY A 103 -2.24 19.88 3.37
N HIS A 104 -2.89 19.01 4.13
CA HIS A 104 -3.41 17.72 3.62
C HIS A 104 -4.75 17.83 2.90
N LYS A 105 -5.63 18.77 3.32
CA LYS A 105 -6.97 18.94 2.73
C LYS A 105 -6.95 19.19 1.23
N PRO A 106 -6.15 20.12 0.68
CA PRO A 106 -6.12 20.36 -0.78
C PRO A 106 -5.74 19.12 -1.57
N PHE A 107 -4.81 18.31 -1.04
CA PHE A 107 -4.36 17.09 -1.71
C PHE A 107 -5.37 15.95 -1.59
N LEU A 108 -6.12 15.85 -0.48
CA LEU A 108 -7.23 14.91 -0.37
C LEU A 108 -8.32 15.25 -1.41
N VAL A 109 -8.76 16.49 -1.49
CA VAL A 109 -9.78 16.94 -2.45
C VAL A 109 -9.27 16.83 -3.88
N GLY A 110 -8.05 17.28 -4.15
CA GLY A 110 -7.39 17.16 -5.46
C GLY A 110 -7.21 15.70 -5.90
N GLY A 111 -6.90 14.81 -4.95
CA GLY A 111 -6.82 13.36 -5.17
C GLY A 111 -8.16 12.78 -5.64
N TYR A 112 -9.27 13.14 -5.01
CA TYR A 112 -10.61 12.73 -5.46
C TYR A 112 -10.95 13.27 -6.85
N ILE A 113 -10.63 14.54 -7.15
CA ILE A 113 -10.87 15.14 -8.47
C ILE A 113 -10.05 14.44 -9.55
N TRP A 114 -8.76 14.18 -9.29
CA TRP A 114 -7.88 13.44 -10.19
C TRP A 114 -8.39 12.03 -10.45
N PHE A 115 -8.80 11.35 -9.37
CA PHE A 115 -9.36 10.01 -9.43
C PHE A 115 -10.65 9.98 -10.27
N ALA A 116 -11.53 10.96 -10.08
CA ALA A 116 -12.75 11.12 -10.87
C ALA A 116 -12.46 11.34 -12.36
N LEU A 117 -11.55 12.26 -12.68
CA LEU A 117 -11.17 12.60 -14.06
C LEU A 117 -10.69 11.35 -14.82
N TRP A 118 -9.72 10.63 -14.24
CA TRP A 118 -9.16 9.45 -14.90
C TRP A 118 -10.07 8.24 -14.87
N SER A 119 -11.02 8.18 -13.94
CA SER A 119 -12.12 7.20 -13.99
C SER A 119 -13.07 7.49 -15.15
N LEU A 120 -13.44 8.77 -15.37
CA LEU A 120 -14.25 9.15 -16.53
C LEU A 120 -13.57 8.75 -17.84
N ILE A 121 -12.29 9.12 -18.00
CA ILE A 121 -11.52 8.85 -19.21
C ILE A 121 -11.32 7.33 -19.40
N ALA A 122 -11.10 6.56 -18.33
CA ALA A 122 -10.98 5.11 -18.40
C ALA A 122 -12.27 4.44 -18.91
N GLY A 123 -13.44 4.92 -18.51
CA GLY A 123 -14.71 4.46 -19.09
C GLY A 123 -14.85 4.81 -20.57
N VAL A 124 -14.42 6.02 -20.97
CA VAL A 124 -14.42 6.47 -22.38
C VAL A 124 -13.41 5.68 -23.24
N ALA A 125 -12.38 5.13 -22.64
CA ALA A 125 -11.34 4.38 -23.36
C ALA A 125 -11.86 3.13 -24.09
N VAL A 126 -13.09 2.68 -23.82
CA VAL A 126 -13.76 1.58 -24.54
C VAL A 126 -13.83 1.82 -26.07
N TRP A 127 -13.87 3.08 -26.49
CA TRP A 127 -13.87 3.46 -27.91
C TRP A 127 -12.45 3.68 -28.49
N SER A 128 -11.41 3.33 -27.73
CA SER A 128 -10.02 3.55 -28.13
C SER A 128 -9.24 2.22 -28.17
N SER A 129 -8.09 2.14 -27.51
CA SER A 129 -7.22 0.97 -27.51
C SER A 129 -6.95 0.46 -26.10
N SER A 130 -6.58 -0.81 -25.98
CA SER A 130 -6.13 -1.39 -24.71
C SER A 130 -4.96 -0.63 -24.09
N SER A 131 -4.02 -0.15 -24.91
CA SER A 131 -2.88 0.66 -24.44
C SER A 131 -3.33 1.98 -23.82
N PHE A 132 -4.35 2.63 -24.42
CA PHE A 132 -4.91 3.85 -23.86
C PHE A 132 -5.66 3.58 -22.55
N PHE A 133 -6.41 2.49 -22.47
CA PHE A 133 -7.05 2.07 -21.22
C PHE A 133 -6.01 1.78 -20.12
N ILE A 134 -4.92 1.08 -20.42
CA ILE A 134 -3.80 0.84 -19.49
C ILE A 134 -3.20 2.17 -19.02
N PHE A 135 -2.99 3.12 -19.94
CA PHE A 135 -2.51 4.46 -19.60
C PHE A 135 -3.49 5.18 -18.65
N CYS A 136 -4.81 5.12 -18.92
CA CYS A 136 -5.82 5.68 -18.03
C CYS A 136 -5.77 5.05 -16.63
N ARG A 137 -5.62 3.73 -16.55
CA ARG A 137 -5.46 3.02 -15.28
C ARG A 137 -4.20 3.46 -14.51
N THR A 138 -3.10 3.63 -15.23
CA THR A 138 -1.85 4.13 -14.66
C THR A 138 -2.02 5.55 -14.11
N MET A 139 -2.63 6.46 -14.87
CA MET A 139 -2.92 7.83 -14.40
C MET A 139 -3.92 7.86 -13.24
N GLN A 140 -4.90 6.95 -13.24
CA GLN A 140 -5.91 6.84 -12.20
C GLN A 140 -5.30 6.54 -10.82
N GLY A 141 -4.25 5.71 -10.75
CA GLY A 141 -3.58 5.35 -9.50
C GLY A 141 -2.91 6.53 -8.77
N ILE A 142 -2.63 7.63 -9.45
CA ILE A 142 -2.13 8.86 -8.83
C ILE A 142 -3.16 9.44 -7.84
N GLY A 143 -4.48 9.33 -8.13
CA GLY A 143 -5.54 9.79 -7.22
C GLY A 143 -5.44 9.16 -5.83
N PRO A 144 -5.52 7.82 -5.69
CA PRO A 144 -5.28 7.11 -4.44
C PRO A 144 -3.96 7.43 -3.77
N ALA A 145 -2.88 7.61 -4.52
CA ALA A 145 -1.60 8.02 -3.96
C ALA A 145 -1.70 9.35 -3.19
N PHE A 146 -2.52 10.30 -3.66
CA PHE A 146 -2.80 11.54 -2.95
C PHE A 146 -3.80 11.35 -1.80
N LEU A 147 -4.75 10.44 -1.94
CA LEU A 147 -5.80 10.22 -0.94
C LEU A 147 -5.25 9.57 0.34
N LEU A 148 -4.53 8.45 0.22
CA LEU A 148 -4.19 7.59 1.34
C LEU A 148 -3.33 8.27 2.42
N PRO A 149 -2.15 8.87 2.12
CA PRO A 149 -1.31 9.47 3.15
C PRO A 149 -1.96 10.71 3.76
N ASN A 150 -2.69 11.49 2.95
CA ASN A 150 -3.36 12.70 3.43
C ASN A 150 -4.57 12.36 4.31
N ALA A 151 -5.31 11.28 4.03
CA ALA A 151 -6.39 10.79 4.87
C ALA A 151 -5.89 10.37 6.26
N VAL A 152 -4.81 9.59 6.31
CA VAL A 152 -4.17 9.14 7.56
C VAL A 152 -3.66 10.35 8.37
N ALA A 153 -3.00 11.29 7.71
CA ALA A 153 -2.48 12.51 8.36
C ALA A 153 -3.60 13.40 8.92
N ILE A 154 -4.73 13.53 8.20
CA ILE A 154 -5.89 14.29 8.68
C ILE A 154 -6.49 13.62 9.93
N ILE A 155 -6.65 12.29 9.96
CA ILE A 155 -7.11 11.58 11.17
C ILE A 155 -6.18 11.86 12.34
N SER A 156 -4.87 11.72 12.13
CA SER A 156 -3.86 11.93 13.19
C SER A 156 -3.88 13.33 13.77
N ARG A 157 -4.21 14.36 12.97
CA ARG A 157 -4.25 15.77 13.41
C ARG A 157 -5.59 16.18 14.02
N CYS A 158 -6.69 15.53 13.64
CA CYS A 158 -8.03 15.86 14.12
C CYS A 158 -8.42 15.13 15.41
N TYR A 159 -7.75 14.02 15.73
CA TYR A 159 -8.07 13.20 16.90
C TYR A 159 -6.84 13.04 17.80
N GLU A 160 -7.05 13.19 19.11
CA GLU A 160 -6.02 12.90 20.10
C GLU A 160 -5.69 11.42 20.17
N PRO A 161 -4.42 11.06 20.46
CA PRO A 161 -4.06 9.67 20.72
C PRO A 161 -4.94 9.05 21.82
N GLY A 162 -5.67 8.00 21.48
CA GLY A 162 -6.60 7.35 22.39
C GLY A 162 -7.58 6.41 21.67
N MET A 163 -8.54 5.89 22.43
CA MET A 163 -9.49 4.87 21.94
C MET A 163 -10.26 5.35 20.69
N ARG A 164 -10.66 6.62 20.63
CA ARG A 164 -11.43 7.17 19.51
C ARG A 164 -10.62 7.23 18.21
N GLN A 165 -9.39 7.70 18.28
CA GLN A 165 -8.47 7.72 17.14
C GLN A 165 -8.21 6.29 16.65
N ASN A 166 -7.93 5.37 17.58
CA ASN A 166 -7.70 3.96 17.26
C ASN A 166 -8.91 3.32 16.56
N MET A 167 -10.14 3.60 17.04
CA MET A 167 -11.36 3.10 16.39
C MET A 167 -11.53 3.61 14.96
N ILE A 168 -11.18 4.88 14.69
CA ILE A 168 -11.27 5.46 13.35
C ILE A 168 -10.21 4.84 12.43
N PHE A 169 -8.98 4.61 12.92
CA PHE A 169 -7.96 3.89 12.15
C PHE A 169 -8.36 2.43 11.86
N CYS A 170 -8.98 1.75 12.82
CA CYS A 170 -9.53 0.41 12.60
C CYS A 170 -10.63 0.43 11.54
N LEU A 171 -11.54 1.40 11.59
CA LEU A 171 -12.60 1.57 10.59
C LEU A 171 -12.00 1.86 9.20
N PHE A 172 -11.02 2.77 9.12
CA PHE A 172 -10.28 3.06 7.89
C PHE A 172 -9.63 1.80 7.31
N GLY A 173 -8.94 1.00 8.14
CA GLY A 173 -8.35 -0.27 7.72
C GLY A 173 -9.39 -1.28 7.24
N ALA A 174 -10.52 -1.41 7.96
CA ALA A 174 -11.61 -2.32 7.62
C ALA A 174 -12.30 -1.99 6.27
N THR A 175 -12.20 -0.74 5.80
CA THR A 175 -12.72 -0.37 4.47
C THR A 175 -11.90 -0.94 3.31
N ALA A 176 -10.68 -1.42 3.52
CA ALA A 176 -9.85 -1.99 2.46
C ALA A 176 -10.44 -3.30 1.89
N PRO A 177 -10.59 -4.38 2.67
CA PRO A 177 -11.20 -5.62 2.16
C PRO A 177 -12.66 -5.42 1.73
N SER A 178 -13.41 -4.56 2.44
CA SER A 178 -14.79 -4.22 2.07
C SER A 178 -14.86 -3.51 0.72
N GLY A 179 -13.96 -2.59 0.44
CA GLY A 179 -13.87 -1.87 -0.84
C GLY A 179 -13.54 -2.81 -1.98
N PHE A 180 -12.59 -3.73 -1.80
CA PHE A 180 -12.26 -4.73 -2.82
C PHE A 180 -13.48 -5.59 -3.17
N LEU A 181 -14.19 -6.12 -2.15
CA LEU A 181 -15.38 -6.93 -2.37
C LEU A 181 -16.51 -6.14 -3.07
N LEU A 182 -16.81 -4.94 -2.59
CA LEU A 182 -17.83 -4.10 -3.21
C LEU A 182 -17.47 -3.78 -4.67
N GLY A 183 -16.22 -3.41 -4.93
CA GLY A 183 -15.72 -3.19 -6.29
C GLY A 183 -15.86 -4.41 -7.17
N ALA A 184 -15.50 -5.60 -6.67
CA ALA A 184 -15.62 -6.86 -7.38
C ALA A 184 -17.08 -7.19 -7.76
N VAL A 185 -17.98 -7.11 -6.79
CA VAL A 185 -19.41 -7.42 -7.01
C VAL A 185 -20.04 -6.44 -7.98
N PHE A 186 -19.90 -5.12 -7.74
CA PHE A 186 -20.53 -4.11 -8.59
C PHE A 186 -19.94 -4.09 -10.01
N SER A 187 -18.63 -4.26 -10.17
CA SER A 187 -18.03 -4.32 -11.49
C SER A 187 -18.46 -5.56 -12.26
N SER A 188 -18.58 -6.70 -11.60
CA SER A 188 -19.05 -7.94 -12.20
C SER A 188 -20.51 -7.83 -12.65
N MET A 189 -21.39 -7.26 -11.81
CA MET A 189 -22.79 -7.00 -12.18
C MET A 189 -22.89 -6.08 -13.39
N LEU A 190 -22.18 -4.95 -13.36
CA LEU A 190 -22.23 -3.97 -14.44
C LEU A 190 -21.63 -4.53 -15.74
N SER A 191 -20.52 -5.26 -15.68
CA SER A 191 -19.89 -5.83 -16.87
C SER A 191 -20.72 -6.95 -17.50
N GLN A 192 -21.44 -7.74 -16.72
CA GLN A 192 -22.26 -8.84 -17.25
C GLN A 192 -23.64 -8.42 -17.71
N TRP A 193 -24.32 -7.48 -17.01
CA TRP A 193 -25.73 -7.17 -17.24
C TRP A 193 -25.99 -5.84 -17.90
N VAL A 194 -25.01 -4.92 -17.86
CA VAL A 194 -25.16 -3.58 -18.43
C VAL A 194 -24.03 -3.31 -19.43
N TRP A 195 -22.93 -2.78 -18.96
CA TRP A 195 -21.72 -2.46 -19.74
C TRP A 195 -20.58 -2.06 -18.78
N TRP A 196 -19.39 -2.63 -18.92
CA TRP A 196 -18.28 -2.43 -18.00
C TRP A 196 -17.83 -0.96 -17.80
N PRO A 197 -17.91 -0.01 -18.77
CA PRO A 197 -17.56 1.39 -18.56
C PRO A 197 -18.35 2.08 -17.45
N TRP A 198 -19.59 1.63 -17.18
CA TRP A 198 -20.38 2.17 -16.08
C TRP A 198 -19.73 2.02 -14.72
N SER A 199 -18.92 0.99 -14.51
CA SER A 199 -18.14 0.80 -13.28
C SER A 199 -17.23 2.00 -13.02
N TYR A 200 -16.59 2.51 -14.07
CA TYR A 200 -15.68 3.65 -14.01
C TYR A 200 -16.44 4.98 -13.91
N TRP A 201 -17.55 5.14 -14.59
CA TRP A 201 -18.36 6.36 -14.52
C TRP A 201 -19.04 6.52 -13.17
N ILE A 202 -19.56 5.44 -12.57
CA ILE A 202 -20.08 5.46 -11.20
C ILE A 202 -18.98 5.84 -10.22
N LEU A 203 -17.78 5.27 -10.37
CA LEU A 203 -16.62 5.65 -9.55
C LEU A 203 -16.29 7.14 -9.72
N CYS A 204 -16.34 7.67 -10.95
CA CYS A 204 -16.15 9.11 -11.22
C CYS A 204 -17.16 9.96 -10.43
N PHE A 205 -18.46 9.68 -10.56
CA PHE A 205 -19.50 10.45 -9.86
C PHE A 205 -19.35 10.35 -8.34
N THR A 206 -19.00 9.18 -7.82
CA THR A 206 -18.74 8.97 -6.40
C THR A 206 -17.55 9.80 -5.92
N CYS A 207 -16.46 9.80 -6.68
CA CYS A 207 -15.28 10.61 -6.36
C CYS A 207 -15.57 12.12 -6.42
N LEU A 208 -16.35 12.58 -7.39
CA LEU A 208 -16.78 13.99 -7.46
C LEU A 208 -17.64 14.40 -6.26
N LEU A 209 -18.60 13.55 -5.89
CA LEU A 209 -19.40 13.77 -4.68
C LEU A 209 -18.53 13.87 -3.43
N LEU A 210 -17.57 12.95 -3.28
CA LEU A 210 -16.64 12.94 -2.13
C LEU A 210 -15.68 14.13 -2.19
N ALA A 211 -15.28 14.61 -3.36
CA ALA A 211 -14.48 15.83 -3.49
C ALA A 211 -15.25 17.05 -2.98
N VAL A 212 -16.53 17.19 -3.38
CA VAL A 212 -17.40 18.27 -2.91
C VAL A 212 -17.64 18.17 -1.40
N LEU A 213 -18.00 17.00 -0.90
CA LEU A 213 -18.17 16.78 0.55
C LEU A 213 -16.88 17.06 1.30
N GLY A 214 -15.75 16.57 0.81
CA GLY A 214 -14.42 16.80 1.41
C GLY A 214 -14.05 18.28 1.45
N PHE A 215 -14.38 19.03 0.40
CA PHE A 215 -14.15 20.48 0.37
C PHE A 215 -14.90 21.22 1.49
N PHE A 216 -16.15 20.86 1.77
CA PHE A 216 -16.96 21.56 2.79
C PHE A 216 -16.76 21.01 4.20
N ILE A 217 -16.53 19.70 4.38
CA ILE A 217 -16.59 19.01 5.67
C ILE A 217 -15.22 18.81 6.30
N VAL A 218 -14.20 18.50 5.47
CA VAL A 218 -12.84 18.28 6.01
C VAL A 218 -12.27 19.61 6.48
N PRO A 219 -11.83 19.72 7.74
CA PRO A 219 -11.26 20.95 8.24
C PRO A 219 -9.94 21.28 7.52
N ALA A 220 -9.62 22.56 7.42
CA ALA A 220 -8.33 22.98 6.90
C ALA A 220 -7.22 22.52 7.85
N THR A 221 -6.24 21.82 7.29
CA THR A 221 -5.06 21.35 8.02
C THR A 221 -3.86 22.20 7.59
N PRO A 222 -3.59 23.33 8.22
CA PRO A 222 -2.46 24.17 7.86
C PRO A 222 -1.15 23.38 8.01
N ALA A 223 -0.18 23.71 7.17
CA ALA A 223 1.16 23.15 7.30
C ALA A 223 1.76 23.49 8.67
N PRO A 224 2.44 22.58 9.37
CA PRO A 224 3.15 22.92 10.59
C PRO A 224 4.19 24.00 10.30
N ARG A 225 4.18 25.09 11.08
CA ARG A 225 5.27 26.05 11.06
C ARG A 225 6.48 25.42 11.73
N ASN A 226 7.43 24.94 10.96
CA ASN A 226 8.70 24.46 11.49
C ASN A 226 9.75 25.58 11.35
N PRO A 227 10.19 26.21 12.45
CA PRO A 227 11.15 27.30 12.41
C PRO A 227 12.46 26.93 11.70
N ALA A 228 12.88 25.67 11.82
CA ALA A 228 14.08 25.17 11.14
C ALA A 228 13.93 25.10 9.61
N SER A 229 12.70 25.09 9.09
CA SER A 229 12.43 25.04 7.65
C SER A 229 12.12 26.41 7.03
N GLU A 230 11.91 27.46 7.84
CA GLU A 230 11.55 28.82 7.35
C GLU A 230 12.64 29.42 6.44
N ASN A 231 13.90 29.08 6.67
CA ASN A 231 15.04 29.54 5.86
C ASN A 231 15.34 28.67 4.63
N SER A 232 14.59 27.57 4.39
CA SER A 232 14.79 26.70 3.23
C SER A 232 13.81 27.07 2.11
N SER A 233 14.28 27.03 0.84
CA SER A 233 13.42 27.27 -0.32
C SER A 233 12.34 26.17 -0.43
N LEU A 234 11.19 26.49 -1.03
CA LEU A 234 10.10 25.52 -1.27
C LEU A 234 10.60 24.28 -2.04
N TRP A 235 11.53 24.47 -2.99
CA TRP A 235 12.17 23.40 -3.75
C TRP A 235 12.93 22.40 -2.88
N GLN A 236 13.60 22.91 -1.83
CA GLN A 236 14.33 22.07 -0.86
C GLN A 236 13.37 21.41 0.14
N ARG A 237 12.30 22.11 0.53
CA ARG A 237 11.29 21.57 1.46
C ARG A 237 10.51 20.40 0.87
N VAL A 238 10.21 20.43 -0.42
CA VAL A 238 9.51 19.38 -1.16
C VAL A 238 10.47 18.30 -1.65
N ASP A 239 11.78 18.60 -1.68
CA ASP A 239 12.78 17.75 -2.34
C ASP A 239 12.38 17.39 -3.78
N VAL A 240 12.23 18.42 -4.60
CA VAL A 240 11.74 18.26 -5.98
C VAL A 240 12.66 17.38 -6.82
N ILE A 241 13.96 17.49 -6.64
CA ILE A 241 14.95 16.70 -7.42
C ILE A 241 14.87 15.23 -6.98
N GLY A 242 14.88 14.95 -5.67
CA GLY A 242 14.69 13.60 -5.13
C GLY A 242 13.35 13.01 -5.56
N SER A 243 12.26 13.80 -5.51
CA SER A 243 10.94 13.38 -5.96
C SER A 243 10.92 12.99 -7.45
N ILE A 244 11.46 13.80 -8.34
CA ILE A 244 11.47 13.51 -9.78
C ILE A 244 12.35 12.30 -10.09
N THR A 245 13.56 12.24 -9.52
CA THR A 245 14.48 11.11 -9.76
C THR A 245 13.94 9.81 -9.15
N GLY A 246 13.35 9.86 -7.96
CA GLY A 246 12.71 8.70 -7.33
C GLY A 246 11.54 8.15 -8.14
N VAL A 247 10.61 9.03 -8.59
CA VAL A 247 9.51 8.63 -9.47
C VAL A 247 10.02 8.05 -10.78
N ALA A 248 10.95 8.74 -11.45
CA ALA A 248 11.49 8.28 -12.72
C ALA A 248 12.16 6.89 -12.57
N ALA A 249 12.95 6.69 -11.53
CA ALA A 249 13.58 5.41 -11.25
C ALA A 249 12.56 4.27 -11.08
N LEU A 250 11.57 4.50 -10.21
CA LEU A 250 10.54 3.50 -9.90
C LEU A 250 9.66 3.20 -11.13
N VAL A 251 9.25 4.23 -11.87
CA VAL A 251 8.42 4.06 -13.08
C VAL A 251 9.19 3.34 -14.18
N LEU A 252 10.42 3.75 -14.50
CA LEU A 252 11.21 3.12 -15.56
C LEU A 252 11.50 1.66 -15.25
N PHE A 253 11.95 1.36 -14.02
CA PHE A 253 12.23 -0.01 -13.61
C PHE A 253 10.98 -0.89 -13.67
N ASN A 254 9.89 -0.47 -13.06
CA ASN A 254 8.66 -1.25 -13.00
C ASN A 254 8.00 -1.41 -14.37
N PHE A 255 8.03 -0.37 -15.21
CA PHE A 255 7.54 -0.46 -16.58
C PHE A 255 8.30 -1.54 -17.36
N ALA A 256 9.62 -1.51 -17.37
CA ALA A 256 10.42 -2.52 -18.04
C ALA A 256 10.18 -3.92 -17.49
N TRP A 257 10.03 -4.02 -16.17
CA TRP A 257 9.78 -5.28 -15.46
C TRP A 257 8.46 -5.95 -15.86
N ASN A 258 7.37 -5.18 -15.95
CA ASN A 258 6.06 -5.70 -16.37
C ASN A 258 5.93 -5.82 -17.90
N GLN A 259 6.75 -5.10 -18.66
CA GLN A 259 6.74 -5.18 -20.12
C GLN A 259 7.52 -6.38 -20.65
N GLY A 260 8.54 -6.84 -19.91
CA GLY A 260 9.36 -7.99 -20.26
C GLY A 260 8.56 -9.25 -20.61
N PRO A 261 7.60 -9.70 -19.78
CA PRO A 261 6.72 -10.82 -20.09
C PRO A 261 5.86 -10.64 -21.35
N VAL A 262 5.49 -9.38 -21.68
CA VAL A 262 4.58 -9.08 -22.79
C VAL A 262 5.28 -9.12 -24.15
N VAL A 263 6.48 -8.52 -24.23
CA VAL A 263 7.19 -8.30 -25.50
C VAL A 263 8.50 -9.10 -25.62
N GLY A 264 8.90 -9.73 -24.53
CA GLY A 264 10.17 -10.45 -24.41
C GLY A 264 11.29 -9.63 -23.80
N TRP A 265 12.09 -10.27 -22.95
CA TRP A 265 13.23 -9.66 -22.25
C TRP A 265 14.37 -9.23 -23.16
N THR A 266 14.49 -9.86 -24.34
CA THR A 266 15.51 -9.55 -25.35
C THR A 266 15.17 -8.33 -26.21
N THR A 267 13.97 -7.75 -26.06
CA THR A 267 13.56 -6.57 -26.81
C THR A 267 14.40 -5.35 -26.40
N PRO A 268 15.04 -4.63 -27.33
CA PRO A 268 16.03 -3.58 -27.03
C PRO A 268 15.53 -2.51 -26.08
N TYR A 269 14.30 -2.04 -26.23
CA TYR A 269 13.78 -0.99 -25.36
C TYR A 269 13.49 -1.51 -23.93
N THR A 270 13.14 -2.79 -23.72
CA THR A 270 12.83 -3.35 -22.42
C THR A 270 14.06 -3.34 -21.50
N TYR A 271 15.16 -3.95 -21.94
CA TYR A 271 16.39 -3.95 -21.12
C TYR A 271 17.04 -2.56 -21.04
N SER A 272 16.93 -1.74 -22.10
CA SER A 272 17.43 -0.37 -22.08
C SER A 272 16.73 0.47 -21.01
N ILE A 273 15.38 0.44 -20.97
CA ILE A 273 14.60 1.17 -19.96
C ILE A 273 14.91 0.64 -18.55
N MET A 274 15.09 -0.68 -18.39
CA MET A 274 15.45 -1.28 -17.10
C MET A 274 16.81 -0.77 -16.60
N ILE A 275 17.83 -0.75 -17.47
CA ILE A 275 19.15 -0.23 -17.13
C ILE A 275 19.08 1.25 -16.75
N HIS A 276 18.35 2.07 -17.52
CA HIS A 276 18.14 3.48 -17.18
C HIS A 276 17.41 3.64 -15.84
N GLY A 277 16.40 2.81 -15.57
CA GLY A 277 15.71 2.80 -14.28
C GLY A 277 16.65 2.53 -13.10
N ILE A 278 17.55 1.55 -13.24
CA ILE A 278 18.57 1.23 -12.22
C ILE A 278 19.55 2.39 -12.06
N LEU A 279 20.05 2.97 -13.17
CA LEU A 279 20.98 4.11 -13.12
C LEU A 279 20.36 5.32 -12.42
N VAL A 280 19.11 5.67 -12.77
CA VAL A 280 18.38 6.77 -12.13
C VAL A 280 18.11 6.47 -10.65
N PHE A 281 17.86 5.20 -10.26
CA PHE A 281 17.73 4.81 -8.87
C PHE A 281 19.03 5.02 -8.07
N VAL A 282 20.18 4.67 -8.65
CA VAL A 282 21.48 4.95 -8.02
C VAL A 282 21.69 6.46 -7.84
N ILE A 283 21.36 7.25 -8.87
CA ILE A 283 21.43 8.73 -8.79
C ILE A 283 20.50 9.24 -7.70
N PHE A 284 19.27 8.75 -7.61
CA PHE A 284 18.31 9.08 -6.55
C PHE A 284 18.90 8.83 -5.16
N VAL A 285 19.45 7.63 -4.90
CA VAL A 285 20.06 7.30 -3.59
C VAL A 285 21.24 8.22 -3.25
N LEU A 286 22.07 8.58 -4.23
CA LEU A 286 23.18 9.50 -4.02
C LEU A 286 22.70 10.93 -3.70
N LEU A 287 21.66 11.41 -4.37
CA LEU A 287 21.04 12.71 -4.11
C LEU A 287 20.40 12.76 -2.72
N GLU A 288 19.63 11.74 -2.34
CA GLU A 288 18.99 11.63 -1.03
C GLU A 288 19.99 11.66 0.14
N LYS A 289 21.19 11.06 -0.03
CA LYS A 289 22.25 11.11 0.99
C LYS A 289 22.78 12.52 1.26
N THR A 290 22.64 13.42 0.30
CA THR A 290 23.15 14.81 0.36
C THR A 290 22.04 15.84 0.56
N ALA A 291 20.79 15.44 0.42
CA ALA A 291 19.63 16.30 0.56
C ALA A 291 19.46 16.81 2.01
N LYS A 292 19.12 18.09 2.16
CA LYS A 292 18.84 18.68 3.50
C LYS A 292 17.55 18.14 4.13
N HIS A 293 16.55 17.86 3.29
CA HIS A 293 15.25 17.33 3.67
C HIS A 293 14.92 16.14 2.78
N PRO A 294 15.60 14.98 2.95
CA PRO A 294 15.44 13.84 2.06
C PRO A 294 14.00 13.30 2.11
N LEU A 295 13.54 12.78 0.97
CA LEU A 295 12.25 12.09 0.87
C LEU A 295 12.28 10.78 1.68
N ILE A 296 13.41 10.06 1.60
CA ILE A 296 13.69 8.84 2.37
C ILE A 296 15.00 9.03 3.13
N PRO A 297 14.98 9.16 4.46
CA PRO A 297 16.19 9.31 5.26
C PRO A 297 16.91 7.96 5.42
N PHE A 298 17.59 7.50 4.38
CA PHE A 298 18.30 6.21 4.36
C PHE A 298 19.30 6.03 5.52
N GLY A 299 19.89 7.12 6.00
CA GLY A 299 20.84 7.10 7.12
C GLY A 299 20.21 6.87 8.50
N VAL A 300 18.90 7.01 8.61
CA VAL A 300 18.14 6.91 9.87
C VAL A 300 17.35 5.59 9.94
N LEU A 301 17.24 4.85 8.83
CA LEU A 301 16.49 3.59 8.79
C LEU A 301 17.27 2.48 9.52
N PRO A 302 16.79 2.01 10.68
CA PRO A 302 17.42 0.90 11.38
C PRO A 302 17.24 -0.41 10.62
N VAL A 303 18.07 -1.38 10.93
CA VAL A 303 18.08 -2.72 10.30
C VAL A 303 16.70 -3.40 10.40
N GLU A 304 15.99 -3.20 11.50
CA GLU A 304 14.63 -3.73 11.73
C GLU A 304 13.63 -3.23 10.70
N SER A 305 13.74 -1.95 10.30
CA SER A 305 12.92 -1.37 9.22
C SER A 305 13.20 -2.03 7.87
N LEU A 306 14.45 -2.34 7.57
CA LEU A 306 14.84 -3.01 6.32
C LEU A 306 14.27 -4.44 6.26
N PHE A 307 14.39 -5.22 7.35
CA PHE A 307 13.75 -6.54 7.43
C PHE A 307 12.24 -6.46 7.26
N THR A 308 11.60 -5.50 7.90
CA THR A 308 10.15 -5.29 7.80
C THR A 308 9.73 -4.99 6.37
N LEU A 309 10.40 -4.06 5.70
CA LEU A 309 10.11 -3.71 4.30
C LEU A 309 10.39 -4.87 3.34
N ALA A 310 11.44 -5.67 3.60
CA ALA A 310 11.73 -6.87 2.82
C ALA A 310 10.65 -7.95 2.99
N CYS A 311 10.17 -8.18 4.22
CA CYS A 311 9.05 -9.10 4.49
C CYS A 311 7.76 -8.63 3.77
N ILE A 312 7.44 -7.33 3.88
CA ILE A 312 6.29 -6.74 3.18
C ILE A 312 6.42 -6.93 1.67
N SER A 313 7.60 -6.65 1.11
CA SER A 313 7.82 -6.82 -0.33
C SER A 313 7.60 -8.26 -0.78
N ALA A 314 8.13 -9.22 -0.06
CA ALA A 314 7.98 -10.65 -0.38
C ALA A 314 6.51 -11.11 -0.25
N GLY A 315 5.86 -10.76 0.87
CA GLY A 315 4.46 -11.14 1.13
C GLY A 315 3.47 -10.52 0.14
N TRP A 316 3.58 -9.21 -0.12
CA TRP A 316 2.64 -8.50 -1.00
C TRP A 316 2.89 -8.76 -2.49
N SER A 317 4.13 -9.08 -2.89
CA SER A 317 4.39 -9.63 -4.23
C SER A 317 3.67 -10.96 -4.43
N SER A 318 3.76 -11.87 -3.46
CA SER A 318 3.05 -13.14 -3.50
C SER A 318 1.52 -12.96 -3.48
N PHE A 319 1.02 -12.01 -2.70
CA PHE A 319 -0.41 -11.66 -2.67
C PHE A 319 -0.94 -11.24 -4.04
N GLY A 320 -0.25 -10.33 -4.74
CA GLY A 320 -0.64 -9.91 -6.09
C GLY A 320 -0.74 -11.08 -7.06
N ILE A 321 0.22 -11.99 -7.01
CA ILE A 321 0.23 -13.23 -7.81
C ILE A 321 -0.99 -14.09 -7.46
N PHE A 322 -1.22 -14.37 -6.19
CA PHE A 322 -2.32 -15.24 -5.77
C PHE A 322 -3.68 -14.69 -6.16
N VAL A 323 -3.92 -13.40 -5.96
CA VAL A 323 -5.20 -12.79 -6.36
C VAL A 323 -5.40 -12.88 -7.87
N PHE A 324 -4.42 -12.44 -8.65
CA PHE A 324 -4.53 -12.42 -10.11
C PHE A 324 -4.74 -13.83 -10.70
N TYR A 325 -3.90 -14.79 -10.33
CA TYR A 325 -3.98 -16.15 -10.90
C TYR A 325 -5.11 -16.99 -10.31
N THR A 326 -5.60 -16.69 -9.09
CA THR A 326 -6.83 -17.33 -8.58
C THR A 326 -8.05 -16.89 -9.39
N LEU A 327 -8.17 -15.60 -9.70
CA LEU A 327 -9.25 -15.09 -10.56
C LEU A 327 -9.18 -15.74 -11.94
N ASN A 328 -7.99 -15.81 -12.55
CA ASN A 328 -7.81 -16.48 -13.84
C ASN A 328 -8.12 -17.99 -13.77
N LEU A 329 -7.74 -18.67 -12.69
CA LEU A 329 -8.09 -20.09 -12.52
C LEU A 329 -9.61 -20.28 -12.43
N LEU A 330 -10.30 -19.41 -11.71
CA LEU A 330 -11.75 -19.50 -11.54
C LEU A 330 -12.50 -19.13 -12.82
N GLU A 331 -12.08 -18.10 -13.54
CA GLU A 331 -12.79 -17.58 -14.71
C GLU A 331 -12.39 -18.33 -16.00
N VAL A 332 -11.10 -18.64 -16.20
CA VAL A 332 -10.62 -19.26 -17.45
C VAL A 332 -10.66 -20.78 -17.39
N LEU A 333 -10.19 -21.39 -16.28
CA LEU A 333 -10.09 -22.85 -16.20
C LEU A 333 -11.36 -23.52 -15.66
N ARG A 334 -12.12 -22.84 -14.79
CA ARG A 334 -13.40 -23.32 -14.26
C ARG A 334 -14.61 -22.73 -14.95
N ASP A 335 -14.40 -21.83 -15.92
CA ASP A 335 -15.45 -21.16 -16.70
C ASP A 335 -16.53 -20.49 -15.81
N LEU A 336 -16.10 -19.92 -14.68
CA LEU A 336 -17.02 -19.22 -13.77
C LEU A 336 -17.25 -17.78 -14.25
N SER A 337 -18.48 -17.33 -14.12
CA SER A 337 -18.77 -15.92 -14.40
C SER A 337 -18.09 -14.99 -13.39
N PRO A 338 -17.70 -13.76 -13.76
CA PRO A 338 -17.10 -12.79 -12.82
C PRO A 338 -17.94 -12.53 -11.57
N LEU A 339 -19.27 -12.56 -11.69
CA LEU A 339 -20.15 -12.40 -10.53
C LEU A 339 -20.08 -13.59 -9.57
N LEU A 340 -20.04 -14.82 -10.10
CA LEU A 340 -19.89 -16.01 -9.27
C LEU A 340 -18.50 -16.06 -8.63
N THR A 341 -17.47 -15.66 -9.36
CA THR A 341 -16.12 -15.48 -8.83
C THR A 341 -16.10 -14.46 -7.69
N SER A 342 -16.74 -13.31 -7.86
CA SER A 342 -16.89 -12.30 -6.80
C SER A 342 -17.65 -12.84 -5.58
N ALA A 343 -18.70 -13.63 -5.79
CA ALA A 343 -19.44 -14.27 -4.71
C ALA A 343 -18.57 -15.26 -3.92
N GLN A 344 -17.74 -16.04 -4.63
CA GLN A 344 -16.77 -16.94 -4.01
C GLN A 344 -15.69 -16.21 -3.21
N LEU A 345 -15.34 -14.97 -3.57
CA LEU A 345 -14.39 -14.13 -2.83
C LEU A 345 -14.99 -13.46 -1.58
N THR A 346 -16.31 -13.49 -1.37
CA THR A 346 -16.97 -12.84 -0.23
C THR A 346 -16.34 -13.19 1.13
N PRO A 347 -15.93 -14.44 1.41
CA PRO A 347 -15.29 -14.78 2.68
C PRO A 347 -13.98 -14.03 2.95
N VAL A 348 -13.31 -13.47 1.93
CA VAL A 348 -12.12 -12.60 2.10
C VAL A 348 -12.43 -11.41 3.01
N ALA A 349 -13.57 -10.72 2.79
CA ALA A 349 -13.94 -9.56 3.57
C ALA A 349 -14.22 -9.92 5.04
N ILE A 350 -14.95 -11.01 5.27
CA ILE A 350 -15.28 -11.49 6.62
C ILE A 350 -14.00 -11.91 7.35
N SER A 351 -13.17 -12.74 6.70
CA SER A 351 -11.90 -13.21 7.27
C SER A 351 -10.93 -12.05 7.52
N GLY A 352 -10.87 -11.07 6.61
CA GLY A 352 -10.04 -9.87 6.76
C GLY A 352 -10.44 -9.00 7.94
N LEU A 353 -11.75 -8.80 8.18
CA LEU A 353 -12.24 -8.09 9.37
C LEU A 353 -11.81 -8.79 10.65
N PHE A 354 -11.93 -10.13 10.72
CA PHE A 354 -11.45 -10.91 11.87
C PHE A 354 -9.93 -10.82 12.03
N ALA A 355 -9.18 -10.92 10.93
CA ALA A 355 -7.72 -10.80 10.94
C ALA A 355 -7.27 -9.42 11.43
N ALA A 356 -7.87 -8.34 10.94
CA ALA A 356 -7.58 -6.97 11.38
C ALA A 356 -7.85 -6.77 12.88
N GLY A 357 -9.00 -7.25 13.38
CA GLY A 357 -9.34 -7.20 14.82
C GLY A 357 -8.36 -8.02 15.67
N MET A 358 -8.01 -9.23 15.22
CA MET A 358 -7.06 -10.10 15.90
C MET A 358 -5.65 -9.51 15.91
N THR A 359 -5.26 -8.77 14.87
CA THR A 359 -3.94 -8.12 14.78
C THR A 359 -3.73 -7.14 15.91
N GLY A 360 -4.73 -6.29 16.21
CA GLY A 360 -4.66 -5.36 17.35
C GLY A 360 -4.43 -6.08 18.69
N PHE A 361 -5.12 -7.21 18.90
CA PHE A 361 -4.95 -8.05 20.09
C PHE A 361 -3.55 -8.71 20.14
N LEU A 362 -3.09 -9.26 19.03
CA LEU A 362 -1.78 -9.92 18.94
C LEU A 362 -0.63 -8.93 19.15
N LEU A 363 -0.70 -7.73 18.58
CA LEU A 363 0.29 -6.66 18.77
C LEU A 363 0.34 -6.14 20.21
N GLY A 364 -0.75 -6.31 20.98
CA GLY A 364 -0.76 -6.03 22.42
C GLY A 364 -0.07 -7.11 23.27
N LYS A 365 -0.01 -8.37 22.79
CA LYS A 365 0.55 -9.51 23.54
C LYS A 365 1.92 -9.99 23.02
N PHE A 366 2.13 -9.93 21.73
CA PHE A 366 3.32 -10.44 21.07
C PHE A 366 4.13 -9.31 20.46
N ARG A 367 5.41 -9.58 20.20
CA ARG A 367 6.26 -8.65 19.45
C ARG A 367 5.78 -8.53 18.02
N ALA A 368 5.95 -7.35 17.45
CA ALA A 368 5.53 -7.09 16.08
C ALA A 368 6.26 -7.99 15.05
N SER A 369 7.53 -8.36 15.30
CA SER A 369 8.26 -9.35 14.49
C SER A 369 7.59 -10.74 14.49
N THR A 370 7.03 -11.16 15.63
CA THR A 370 6.29 -12.44 15.73
C THR A 370 4.98 -12.37 14.95
N VAL A 371 4.27 -11.23 15.02
CA VAL A 371 3.05 -11.01 14.25
C VAL A 371 3.36 -11.01 12.73
N MET A 372 4.48 -10.39 12.34
CA MET A 372 4.97 -10.43 10.96
C MET A 372 5.27 -11.87 10.50
N LEU A 373 5.90 -12.69 11.35
CA LEU A 373 6.16 -14.10 11.03
C LEU A 373 4.87 -14.90 10.82
N ILE A 374 3.87 -14.71 11.68
CA ILE A 374 2.56 -15.36 11.52
C ILE A 374 1.93 -14.94 10.20
N SER A 375 1.96 -13.66 9.87
CA SER A 375 1.45 -13.11 8.62
C SER A 375 2.15 -13.74 7.39
N MET A 376 3.48 -13.78 7.35
CA MET A 376 4.23 -14.40 6.25
C MET A 376 3.93 -15.89 6.11
N THR A 377 3.73 -16.59 7.25
CA THR A 377 3.32 -17.99 7.26
C THR A 377 1.92 -18.18 6.67
N CYS A 378 0.97 -17.27 6.94
CA CYS A 378 -0.36 -17.31 6.33
C CYS A 378 -0.30 -17.08 4.81
N PHE A 379 0.53 -16.18 4.32
CA PHE A 379 0.77 -16.03 2.88
C PHE A 379 1.33 -17.31 2.27
N LEU A 380 2.31 -17.95 2.92
CA LEU A 380 2.90 -19.20 2.44
C LEU A 380 1.88 -20.34 2.41
N VAL A 381 1.13 -20.55 3.48
CA VAL A 381 0.12 -21.62 3.57
C VAL A 381 -0.99 -21.38 2.55
N GLY A 382 -1.53 -20.15 2.48
CA GLY A 382 -2.53 -19.79 1.46
C GLY A 382 -2.01 -20.02 0.05
N GLY A 383 -0.77 -19.64 -0.22
CA GLY A 383 -0.10 -19.84 -1.51
C GLY A 383 0.04 -21.30 -1.89
N ILE A 384 0.47 -22.16 -0.97
CA ILE A 384 0.57 -23.62 -1.21
C ILE A 384 -0.82 -24.20 -1.52
N ILE A 385 -1.85 -23.77 -0.79
CA ILE A 385 -3.22 -24.21 -1.04
C ILE A 385 -3.63 -23.85 -2.47
N PHE A 386 -3.46 -22.59 -2.90
CA PHE A 386 -3.81 -22.15 -4.25
C PHE A 386 -2.97 -22.84 -5.35
N ALA A 387 -1.67 -23.02 -5.12
CA ALA A 387 -0.79 -23.69 -6.08
C ALA A 387 -1.15 -25.15 -6.33
N THR A 388 -1.85 -25.79 -5.41
CA THR A 388 -2.21 -27.23 -5.47
C THR A 388 -3.67 -27.50 -5.75
N ILE A 389 -4.52 -26.48 -5.96
CA ILE A 389 -5.96 -26.66 -6.22
C ILE A 389 -6.18 -27.46 -7.52
N PRO A 390 -6.88 -28.61 -7.48
CA PRO A 390 -7.36 -29.26 -8.69
C PRO A 390 -8.42 -28.42 -9.40
N VAL A 391 -8.40 -28.41 -10.75
CA VAL A 391 -9.34 -27.60 -11.54
C VAL A 391 -10.79 -27.99 -11.26
N ASP A 392 -11.06 -29.31 -11.22
CA ASP A 392 -12.43 -29.85 -11.05
C ASP A 392 -12.88 -29.96 -9.59
N GLN A 393 -12.10 -29.40 -8.64
CA GLN A 393 -12.43 -29.49 -7.22
C GLN A 393 -13.59 -28.55 -6.85
N ILE A 394 -14.46 -29.01 -5.96
CA ILE A 394 -15.55 -28.19 -5.42
C ILE A 394 -14.99 -26.98 -4.64
N TYR A 395 -15.74 -25.88 -4.67
CA TYR A 395 -15.35 -24.63 -4.00
C TYR A 395 -14.99 -24.79 -2.52
N TRP A 396 -15.81 -25.54 -1.77
CA TRP A 396 -15.71 -25.69 -0.31
C TRP A 396 -14.45 -26.40 0.19
N ALA A 397 -13.71 -27.05 -0.70
CA ALA A 397 -12.46 -27.71 -0.35
C ALA A 397 -11.29 -26.70 -0.24
N GLN A 398 -10.28 -26.80 -1.11
CA GLN A 398 -9.09 -25.95 -1.02
C GLN A 398 -9.36 -24.49 -1.37
N THR A 399 -10.26 -24.19 -2.33
CA THR A 399 -10.54 -22.80 -2.75
C THR A 399 -11.04 -21.95 -1.58
N PHE A 400 -12.07 -22.42 -0.86
CA PHE A 400 -12.62 -21.72 0.31
C PHE A 400 -11.58 -21.55 1.41
N VAL A 401 -10.83 -22.61 1.72
CA VAL A 401 -9.79 -22.55 2.77
C VAL A 401 -8.70 -21.54 2.41
N GLY A 402 -8.23 -21.53 1.17
CA GLY A 402 -7.25 -20.56 0.70
C GLY A 402 -7.75 -19.11 0.80
N ILE A 403 -9.02 -18.88 0.44
CA ILE A 403 -9.68 -17.56 0.52
C ILE A 403 -9.82 -17.09 1.98
N VAL A 404 -10.03 -17.99 2.94
CA VAL A 404 -10.11 -17.65 4.36
C VAL A 404 -8.73 -17.41 4.98
N VAL A 405 -7.69 -18.15 4.54
CA VAL A 405 -6.34 -18.04 5.11
C VAL A 405 -5.58 -16.81 4.59
N LEU A 406 -5.72 -16.48 3.30
CA LEU A 406 -4.93 -15.42 2.65
C LEU A 406 -5.06 -14.04 3.33
N PRO A 407 -6.25 -13.56 3.75
CA PRO A 407 -6.41 -12.29 4.43
C PRO A 407 -5.59 -12.14 5.71
N TRP A 408 -5.33 -13.22 6.44
CA TRP A 408 -4.48 -13.19 7.64
C TRP A 408 -3.04 -12.77 7.31
N GLY A 409 -2.53 -13.10 6.13
CA GLY A 409 -1.26 -12.58 5.65
C GLY A 409 -1.32 -11.06 5.41
N MET A 410 -2.32 -10.62 4.67
CA MET A 410 -2.50 -9.24 4.23
C MET A 410 -2.80 -8.30 5.40
N ASP A 411 -3.87 -8.58 6.15
CA ASP A 411 -4.42 -7.69 7.17
C ASP A 411 -3.60 -7.68 8.48
N MET A 412 -2.69 -8.64 8.68
CA MET A 412 -1.73 -8.63 9.79
C MET A 412 -0.41 -7.94 9.42
N SER A 413 0.12 -8.13 8.19
CA SER A 413 1.43 -7.59 7.80
C SER A 413 1.46 -6.07 7.73
N PHE A 414 0.40 -5.45 7.21
CA PHE A 414 0.34 -4.01 7.01
C PHE A 414 0.39 -3.22 8.33
N PRO A 415 -0.49 -3.48 9.33
CA PRO A 415 -0.42 -2.80 10.61
C PRO A 415 0.87 -3.12 11.39
N ALA A 416 1.32 -4.39 11.37
CA ALA A 416 2.56 -4.78 12.03
C ALA A 416 3.76 -4.02 11.45
N GLY A 417 3.87 -3.96 10.12
CA GLY A 417 4.92 -3.22 9.44
C GLY A 417 4.89 -1.73 9.73
N THR A 418 3.70 -1.14 9.71
CA THR A 418 3.52 0.29 10.01
C THR A 418 3.96 0.61 11.45
N ILE A 419 3.62 -0.23 12.41
CA ILE A 419 4.01 -0.05 13.82
C ILE A 419 5.51 -0.21 14.01
N ILE A 420 6.12 -1.23 13.38
CA ILE A 420 7.59 -1.44 13.47
C ILE A 420 8.32 -0.21 12.91
N LEU A 421 7.95 0.23 11.70
CA LEU A 421 8.58 1.39 11.09
C LEU A 421 8.36 2.68 11.90
N SER A 422 7.13 2.91 12.38
CA SER A 422 6.83 4.10 13.19
C SER A 422 7.61 4.15 14.49
N ARG A 423 7.80 3.01 15.16
CA ARG A 423 8.61 2.94 16.40
C ARG A 423 10.11 3.10 16.14
N ALA A 424 10.55 2.67 14.97
CA ALA A 424 11.94 2.73 14.56
C ALA A 424 12.37 4.12 14.08
N MET A 425 11.42 5.01 13.77
CA MET A 425 11.68 6.36 13.27
C MET A 425 11.49 7.42 14.35
N PRO A 426 12.25 8.54 14.30
CA PRO A 426 12.00 9.71 15.12
C PRO A 426 10.55 10.23 14.96
N LYS A 427 9.98 10.85 15.98
CA LYS A 427 8.60 11.34 15.98
C LYS A 427 8.26 12.21 14.75
N GLU A 428 9.21 13.00 14.27
CA GLU A 428 9.10 13.87 13.10
C GLU A 428 8.88 13.10 11.79
N HIS A 429 9.31 11.81 11.71
CA HIS A 429 9.25 10.97 10.53
C HIS A 429 8.23 9.82 10.62
N GLN A 430 7.42 9.76 11.67
CA GLN A 430 6.45 8.68 11.86
C GLN A 430 5.37 8.64 10.75
N GLY A 431 4.97 9.79 10.21
CA GLY A 431 4.06 9.87 9.06
C GLY A 431 4.64 9.25 7.78
N LEU A 432 5.97 9.34 7.62
CA LEU A 432 6.70 8.71 6.52
C LEU A 432 6.65 7.17 6.60
N ALA A 433 6.62 6.59 7.80
CA ALA A 433 6.58 5.15 7.99
C ALA A 433 5.39 4.49 7.28
N ALA A 434 4.18 5.02 7.48
CA ALA A 434 2.97 4.52 6.83
C ALA A 434 3.03 4.67 5.30
N SER A 435 3.58 5.79 4.81
CA SER A 435 3.76 6.05 3.38
C SER A 435 4.76 5.07 2.76
N LEU A 436 5.88 4.76 3.45
CA LEU A 436 6.86 3.77 3.01
C LEU A 436 6.23 2.36 2.93
N VAL A 437 5.51 1.93 3.96
CA VAL A 437 4.82 0.63 3.94
C VAL A 437 3.87 0.55 2.76
N ASN A 438 3.04 1.57 2.53
CA ASN A 438 2.12 1.62 1.39
C ASN A 438 2.85 1.60 0.03
N THR A 439 3.98 2.31 -0.09
CA THR A 439 4.83 2.27 -1.29
C THR A 439 5.29 0.84 -1.57
N PHE A 440 5.88 0.18 -0.56
CA PHE A 440 6.38 -1.18 -0.71
C PHE A 440 5.26 -2.18 -1.00
N VAL A 441 4.10 -2.06 -0.36
CA VAL A 441 2.90 -2.88 -0.63
C VAL A 441 2.49 -2.79 -2.10
N ASN A 442 2.18 -1.59 -2.58
CA ASN A 442 1.65 -1.41 -3.92
C ASN A 442 2.69 -1.69 -5.02
N TYR A 443 3.93 -1.26 -4.80
CA TYR A 443 5.02 -1.49 -5.75
C TYR A 443 5.36 -2.99 -5.87
N SER A 444 5.34 -3.72 -4.76
CA SER A 444 5.64 -5.15 -4.72
C SER A 444 4.57 -5.99 -5.43
N ILE A 445 3.28 -5.61 -5.37
CA ILE A 445 2.23 -6.25 -6.16
C ILE A 445 2.59 -6.23 -7.65
N SER A 446 2.98 -5.06 -8.15
CA SER A 446 3.35 -4.90 -9.56
C SER A 446 4.61 -5.70 -9.94
N ILE A 447 5.63 -5.70 -9.08
CA ILE A 447 6.85 -6.50 -9.28
C ILE A 447 6.53 -8.00 -9.29
N GLY A 448 5.70 -8.46 -8.35
CA GLY A 448 5.28 -9.86 -8.27
C GLY A 448 4.57 -10.33 -9.54
N LEU A 449 3.66 -9.52 -10.06
CA LEU A 449 2.93 -9.84 -11.30
C LEU A 449 3.85 -9.93 -12.52
N GLY A 450 4.83 -9.04 -12.66
CA GLY A 450 5.81 -9.12 -13.75
C GLY A 450 6.69 -10.37 -13.68
N LEU A 451 7.12 -10.77 -12.48
CA LEU A 451 7.88 -12.01 -12.27
C LEU A 451 7.05 -13.25 -12.63
N ALA A 452 5.82 -13.30 -12.10
CA ALA A 452 4.91 -14.42 -12.35
C ALA A 452 4.52 -14.53 -13.83
N GLY A 453 4.27 -13.40 -14.50
CA GLY A 453 3.96 -13.36 -15.94
C GLY A 453 5.11 -13.89 -16.81
N THR A 454 6.37 -13.64 -16.41
CA THR A 454 7.53 -14.22 -17.09
C THR A 454 7.51 -15.76 -16.99
N VAL A 455 7.31 -16.28 -15.79
CA VAL A 455 7.28 -17.74 -15.55
C VAL A 455 6.06 -18.38 -16.19
N GLU A 456 4.89 -17.74 -16.15
CA GLU A 456 3.68 -18.19 -16.85
C GLU A 456 3.94 -18.36 -18.35
N GLY A 457 4.55 -17.34 -18.97
CA GLY A 457 4.83 -17.37 -20.41
C GLY A 457 5.77 -18.48 -20.83
N GLU A 458 6.84 -18.72 -20.06
CA GLU A 458 7.83 -19.77 -20.35
C GLU A 458 7.30 -21.17 -20.03
N VAL A 459 6.73 -21.38 -18.84
CA VAL A 459 6.23 -22.70 -18.39
C VAL A 459 4.95 -23.10 -19.12
N GLY A 460 4.11 -22.14 -19.47
CA GLY A 460 2.87 -22.35 -20.21
C GLY A 460 3.06 -22.48 -21.72
N ASP A 461 4.30 -22.55 -22.24
CA ASP A 461 4.62 -22.60 -23.68
C ASP A 461 3.84 -21.54 -24.47
N LYS A 462 3.95 -20.28 -24.02
CA LYS A 462 3.27 -19.11 -24.61
C LYS A 462 1.76 -19.27 -24.74
N GLY A 463 1.14 -19.86 -23.72
CA GLY A 463 -0.32 -20.02 -23.61
C GLY A 463 -0.87 -21.34 -24.15
N LYS A 464 -0.04 -22.27 -24.67
CA LYS A 464 -0.50 -23.59 -25.10
C LYS A 464 -0.90 -24.50 -23.94
N ASN A 465 -0.27 -24.31 -22.76
CA ASN A 465 -0.60 -25.05 -21.54
C ASN A 465 -0.90 -24.08 -20.40
N VAL A 466 -2.12 -23.54 -20.41
CA VAL A 466 -2.59 -22.52 -19.48
C VAL A 466 -2.47 -22.97 -18.02
N LEU A 467 -2.87 -24.21 -17.71
CA LEU A 467 -2.81 -24.73 -16.34
C LEU A 467 -1.38 -24.78 -15.80
N GLN A 468 -0.42 -25.25 -16.62
CA GLN A 468 0.99 -25.29 -16.20
C GLN A 468 1.56 -23.89 -16.04
N GLY A 469 1.21 -22.95 -16.90
CA GLY A 469 1.57 -21.55 -16.77
C GLY A 469 1.10 -20.95 -15.45
N TYR A 470 -0.18 -21.12 -15.11
CA TYR A 470 -0.73 -20.63 -13.84
C TYR A 470 -0.09 -21.31 -12.62
N ARG A 471 0.20 -22.62 -12.71
CA ARG A 471 0.94 -23.32 -11.64
C ARG A 471 2.36 -22.78 -11.47
N GLY A 472 3.06 -22.51 -12.58
CA GLY A 472 4.36 -21.85 -12.55
C GLY A 472 4.31 -20.50 -11.81
N ALA A 473 3.32 -19.67 -12.14
CA ALA A 473 3.08 -18.40 -11.47
C ALA A 473 2.79 -18.57 -9.96
N PHE A 474 1.93 -19.51 -9.59
CA PHE A 474 1.66 -19.80 -8.17
C PHE A 474 2.92 -20.26 -7.42
N TYR A 475 3.77 -21.09 -8.02
CA TYR A 475 5.03 -21.51 -7.39
C TYR A 475 6.00 -20.35 -7.18
N VAL A 476 6.01 -19.36 -8.06
CA VAL A 476 6.75 -18.09 -7.81
C VAL A 476 6.21 -17.40 -6.56
N GLY A 477 4.87 -17.29 -6.43
CA GLY A 477 4.24 -16.73 -5.24
C GLY A 477 4.58 -17.50 -3.96
N VAL A 478 4.58 -18.85 -4.01
CA VAL A 478 5.01 -19.71 -2.90
C VAL A 478 6.49 -19.47 -2.54
N GLY A 479 7.37 -19.34 -3.54
CA GLY A 479 8.79 -19.03 -3.34
C GLY A 479 8.98 -17.67 -2.66
N LEU A 480 8.27 -16.63 -3.10
CA LEU A 480 8.33 -15.30 -2.50
C LEU A 480 7.78 -15.27 -1.07
N SER A 481 6.65 -15.92 -0.81
CA SER A 481 6.11 -16.01 0.56
C SER A 481 7.00 -16.86 1.47
N GLY A 482 7.64 -17.93 0.95
CA GLY A 482 8.67 -18.69 1.64
C GLY A 482 9.89 -17.85 2.01
N LEU A 483 10.36 -17.00 1.08
CA LEU A 483 11.40 -16.00 1.36
C LEU A 483 10.96 -15.05 2.46
N GLY A 484 9.70 -14.58 2.44
CA GLY A 484 9.11 -13.75 3.49
C GLY A 484 9.15 -14.41 4.87
N VAL A 485 8.84 -15.71 4.95
CA VAL A 485 8.94 -16.48 6.21
C VAL A 485 10.39 -16.56 6.70
N ILE A 486 11.35 -16.83 5.81
CA ILE A 486 12.78 -16.89 6.18
C ILE A 486 13.24 -15.52 6.72
N LEU A 487 12.92 -14.43 6.03
CA LEU A 487 13.24 -13.06 6.45
C LEU A 487 12.63 -12.73 7.82
N ALA A 488 11.35 -13.10 8.04
CA ALA A 488 10.68 -12.87 9.32
C ALA A 488 11.27 -13.71 10.46
N LEU A 489 11.71 -14.95 10.20
CA LEU A 489 12.43 -15.76 11.15
C LEU A 489 13.76 -15.10 11.54
N VAL A 490 14.56 -14.70 10.55
CA VAL A 490 15.83 -13.99 10.80
C VAL A 490 15.57 -12.72 11.60
N PHE A 491 14.54 -11.97 11.27
CA PHE A 491 14.14 -10.76 12.01
C PHE A 491 13.82 -11.07 13.48
N CYS A 492 13.02 -12.12 13.74
CA CYS A 492 12.74 -12.56 15.11
C CYS A 492 14.00 -12.95 15.90
N PHE A 493 14.98 -13.58 15.24
CA PHE A 493 16.26 -13.91 15.85
C PHE A 493 17.08 -12.65 16.16
N VAL A 494 17.22 -11.74 15.22
CA VAL A 494 17.97 -10.49 15.38
C VAL A 494 17.38 -9.67 16.53
N GLU A 495 16.06 -9.48 16.56
CA GLU A 495 15.38 -8.74 17.63
C GLU A 495 15.60 -9.38 19.01
N ARG A 496 15.55 -10.72 19.12
CA ARG A 496 15.83 -11.42 20.38
C ARG A 496 17.26 -11.25 20.84
N PHE A 497 18.22 -11.27 19.93
CA PHE A 497 19.64 -11.11 20.22
C PHE A 497 19.96 -9.68 20.68
N SER A 498 19.42 -8.66 20.00
CA SER A 498 19.61 -7.24 20.37
C SER A 498 19.12 -6.97 21.79
N ILE A 499 17.94 -7.47 22.15
CA ILE A 499 17.38 -7.29 23.49
C ILE A 499 18.23 -8.02 24.56
N LYS A 500 18.80 -9.18 24.22
CA LYS A 500 19.64 -9.91 25.17
C LYS A 500 20.94 -9.15 25.45
N ILE A 501 21.54 -8.53 24.46
CA ILE A 501 22.73 -7.70 24.58
C ILE A 501 22.44 -6.47 25.48
N ILE A 502 21.35 -5.73 25.21
CA ILE A 502 20.97 -4.55 26.00
C ILE A 502 20.77 -4.93 27.48
N ARG A 503 20.06 -6.04 27.77
CA ARG A 503 19.85 -6.51 29.15
C ARG A 503 21.13 -6.93 29.86
N VAL A 504 22.13 -7.40 29.11
CA VAL A 504 23.45 -7.76 29.71
C VAL A 504 24.23 -6.48 30.02
N GLN A 505 24.17 -5.47 29.15
CA GLN A 505 24.81 -4.18 29.39
C GLN A 505 24.18 -3.44 30.59
N GLU A 506 22.84 -3.35 30.67
CA GLU A 506 22.13 -2.75 31.80
C GLU A 506 22.48 -3.46 33.14
N LYS A 507 22.66 -4.78 33.13
CA LYS A 507 23.08 -5.52 34.32
C LYS A 507 24.55 -5.27 34.70
N SER A 508 25.44 -5.08 33.72
CA SER A 508 26.86 -4.75 34.02
C SER A 508 26.97 -3.32 34.57
N GLU A 509 26.28 -2.34 33.99
CA GLU A 509 26.24 -0.96 34.47
C GLU A 509 25.63 -0.84 35.87
N SER A 510 24.60 -1.62 36.18
CA SER A 510 23.97 -1.65 37.50
C SER A 510 24.86 -2.32 38.56
N GLN A 511 25.80 -3.19 38.17
CA GLN A 511 26.80 -3.78 39.08
C GLN A 511 28.00 -2.87 39.28
N GLU A 512 28.44 -2.11 38.27
CA GLU A 512 29.53 -1.13 38.39
C GLU A 512 29.11 0.11 39.19
N GLY A 513 27.85 0.49 39.20
CA GLY A 513 27.31 1.61 39.98
C GLY A 513 27.08 1.27 41.48
N LEU A 514 27.30 0.03 41.90
CA LEU A 514 27.15 -0.45 43.28
C LEU A 514 28.51 -0.65 44.02
N VAL A 515 29.62 -0.39 43.34
CA VAL A 515 30.98 -0.37 43.88
C VAL A 515 31.48 1.06 44.02
#